data_6e3092e2746c36a8b07293ccc8fe8908
#
_entry.id   6e3092e2746c36a8b07293ccc8fe8908
#
_cell.length_a   1.000
_cell.length_b   1.000
_cell.length_c   1.000
_cell.angle_alpha   90.00
_cell.angle_beta   90.00
_cell.angle_gamma   90.00
#
_symmetry.space_group_name_H-M   'P 1'
#
loop_
_entity.id
_entity.type
_entity.pdbx_description
1 polymer ?
#
loop_
_entity_poly.entity_id
_entity_poly.type
_entity_poly.pdbx_seq_one_letter_code
_entity_poly.pdbx_strand_id
1 'polypeptide(L)'
;MDGLKIYYEFRNGDLLVVPADGFNVNGKCVDICREDEVKIDFNPYHDKRGRFTTKAGSGAFVRPKELLLWEFPKKDGETNKEWLARFEAAEQEQNAYMDSFYKESEDRLKQYIGKNSMPMNLRDELEPDVVKDLADNLDAFAKVHPEIKGAIDFIRVDDLRHTTVAQFCITGNHGNGIELNKQYYKDRKTLKEIHKLDLETNFHTQGTDEGQYFQHELAHALNEKMDSVLFQKGLDVAFKPTGNGVNKLRDVNLAQELYDKVYAEQGTDGIAVNVSRYATINAKEFFAECIAESVNSPNPRPLAAQVAKEFKELIKAKEALLEE
;
A
#
# COMPACT_ATOMS: atom_id res chain seq x y z
N MET A 1 -39.08 -21.20 -29.98
CA MET A 1 -38.37 -21.79 -28.83
C MET A 1 -37.11 -20.93 -28.66
N ASP A 2 -37.25 -19.95 -27.81
CA ASP A 2 -36.12 -19.07 -27.54
C ASP A 2 -35.12 -19.83 -26.69
N GLY A 3 -33.90 -19.98 -27.24
CA GLY A 3 -32.86 -20.78 -26.63
C GLY A 3 -32.41 -20.23 -25.28
N LEU A 4 -32.24 -21.15 -24.34
CA LEU A 4 -31.68 -20.88 -23.02
C LEU A 4 -30.30 -20.20 -23.19
N LYS A 5 -30.16 -18.99 -22.77
CA LYS A 5 -28.85 -18.33 -22.71
C LYS A 5 -28.22 -18.61 -21.35
N ILE A 6 -27.09 -19.28 -21.36
CA ILE A 6 -26.36 -19.66 -20.15
C ILE A 6 -25.20 -18.67 -20.01
N TYR A 7 -25.19 -17.87 -18.94
CA TYR A 7 -24.07 -17.03 -18.57
C TYR A 7 -23.33 -17.68 -17.40
N TYR A 8 -22.02 -17.74 -17.50
CA TYR A 8 -21.16 -18.29 -16.46
C TYR A 8 -20.46 -17.14 -15.73
N GLU A 9 -20.75 -16.96 -14.46
CA GLU A 9 -19.96 -16.07 -13.61
C GLU A 9 -19.20 -16.95 -12.60
N PHE A 10 -17.88 -16.89 -12.63
CA PHE A 10 -17.03 -17.57 -11.66
C PHE A 10 -16.68 -16.63 -10.54
N ARG A 11 -17.30 -16.77 -9.38
CA ARG A 11 -16.81 -16.21 -8.11
C ARG A 11 -16.44 -17.38 -7.20
N ASN A 12 -15.19 -17.43 -6.76
CA ASN A 12 -14.67 -18.41 -5.79
C ASN A 12 -14.82 -19.88 -6.24
N GLY A 13 -14.82 -20.15 -7.55
CA GLY A 13 -14.94 -21.50 -8.10
C GLY A 13 -16.37 -22.01 -8.28
N ASP A 14 -17.38 -21.22 -7.97
CA ASP A 14 -18.78 -21.60 -8.15
C ASP A 14 -19.30 -21.25 -9.56
N LEU A 15 -20.05 -22.19 -10.15
CA LEU A 15 -20.71 -22.05 -11.46
C LEU A 15 -22.15 -21.56 -11.26
N LEU A 16 -22.47 -20.35 -11.72
CA LEU A 16 -23.83 -19.84 -11.71
C LEU A 16 -24.49 -20.03 -13.09
N VAL A 17 -25.57 -20.81 -13.16
CA VAL A 17 -26.38 -21.01 -14.39
C VAL A 17 -27.63 -20.15 -14.30
N VAL A 18 -27.79 -19.20 -15.23
CA VAL A 18 -28.91 -18.26 -15.24
C VAL A 18 -29.95 -18.65 -16.28
N PRO A 19 -31.23 -18.88 -15.90
CA PRO A 19 -32.33 -19.07 -16.85
C PRO A 19 -32.68 -17.79 -17.61
N ALA A 20 -33.23 -17.93 -18.82
CA ALA A 20 -33.51 -16.81 -19.72
C ALA A 20 -34.61 -15.81 -19.25
N ASP A 21 -35.36 -16.15 -18.22
CA ASP A 21 -36.51 -15.41 -17.68
C ASP A 21 -36.22 -14.63 -16.38
N GLY A 22 -34.92 -14.51 -15.99
CA GLY A 22 -34.51 -13.88 -14.75
C GLY A 22 -34.36 -14.84 -13.59
N PHE A 23 -33.52 -14.52 -12.66
CA PHE A 23 -33.28 -15.34 -11.47
C PHE A 23 -33.23 -14.49 -10.21
N ASN A 24 -33.49 -15.15 -9.09
CA ASN A 24 -33.54 -14.51 -7.80
C ASN A 24 -32.28 -14.83 -6.98
N VAL A 25 -31.44 -13.84 -6.70
CA VAL A 25 -30.29 -14.00 -5.83
C VAL A 25 -30.55 -13.26 -4.53
N ASN A 26 -30.58 -13.97 -3.43
CA ASN A 26 -30.82 -13.41 -2.09
C ASN A 26 -32.12 -12.57 -2.00
N GLY A 27 -33.20 -13.01 -2.68
CA GLY A 27 -34.50 -12.34 -2.66
C GLY A 27 -34.60 -11.08 -3.54
N LYS A 28 -33.61 -10.79 -4.37
CA LYS A 28 -33.68 -9.71 -5.37
C LYS A 28 -33.81 -10.31 -6.77
N CYS A 29 -34.81 -9.84 -7.50
CA CYS A 29 -34.97 -10.15 -8.92
C CYS A 29 -33.91 -9.41 -9.71
N VAL A 30 -33.13 -10.11 -10.53
CA VAL A 30 -32.15 -9.50 -11.45
C VAL A 30 -32.74 -9.61 -12.85
N ASP A 31 -33.02 -8.46 -13.46
CA ASP A 31 -33.51 -8.39 -14.83
C ASP A 31 -32.38 -8.75 -15.81
N ILE A 32 -32.66 -9.65 -16.73
CA ILE A 32 -31.74 -9.97 -17.81
C ILE A 32 -32.02 -8.99 -18.95
N CYS A 33 -31.07 -8.15 -19.28
CA CYS A 33 -31.15 -7.27 -20.45
C CYS A 33 -31.21 -8.12 -21.73
N ARG A 34 -32.05 -7.69 -22.69
CA ARG A 34 -32.10 -8.29 -24.02
C ARG A 34 -30.84 -7.95 -24.81
N GLU A 35 -30.46 -8.81 -25.76
CA GLU A 35 -29.23 -8.66 -26.58
C GLU A 35 -29.12 -7.32 -27.33
N ASP A 36 -30.25 -6.75 -27.70
CA ASP A 36 -30.37 -5.45 -28.37
C ASP A 36 -30.25 -4.24 -27.41
N GLU A 37 -30.33 -4.49 -26.08
CA GLU A 37 -30.16 -3.47 -25.04
C GLU A 37 -28.77 -3.50 -24.38
N VAL A 38 -27.98 -4.53 -24.61
CA VAL A 38 -26.59 -4.56 -24.20
C VAL A 38 -25.77 -3.68 -25.17
N LYS A 39 -25.89 -2.38 -24.99
CA LYS A 39 -24.79 -1.49 -25.39
C LYS A 39 -23.61 -1.91 -24.53
N ILE A 40 -22.74 -2.74 -25.08
CA ILE A 40 -21.38 -2.91 -24.56
C ILE A 40 -20.72 -1.55 -24.78
N ASP A 41 -20.89 -0.65 -23.82
CA ASP A 41 -20.12 0.57 -23.73
C ASP A 41 -18.69 0.15 -23.34
N PHE A 42 -17.98 -0.34 -24.37
CA PHE A 42 -16.54 -0.45 -24.33
C PHE A 42 -16.01 0.94 -24.09
N ASN A 43 -15.74 1.25 -22.85
CA ASN A 43 -15.20 2.51 -22.37
C ASN A 43 -15.81 3.75 -23.10
N PRO A 44 -16.61 4.60 -22.45
CA PRO A 44 -17.24 5.78 -23.05
C PRO A 44 -16.23 6.79 -23.62
N TYR A 45 -14.93 6.54 -23.50
CA TYR A 45 -13.84 7.40 -23.94
C TYR A 45 -13.04 6.83 -25.12
N HIS A 46 -13.65 5.99 -25.95
CA HIS A 46 -13.09 5.68 -27.27
C HIS A 46 -13.42 6.79 -28.29
N ASP A 47 -12.44 7.16 -29.10
CA ASP A 47 -12.69 7.99 -30.28
C ASP A 47 -13.49 7.19 -31.33
N LYS A 48 -13.94 7.86 -32.39
CA LYS A 48 -14.69 7.22 -33.47
C LYS A 48 -13.93 6.08 -34.20
N ARG A 49 -12.65 5.87 -33.89
CA ARG A 49 -11.77 4.82 -34.40
C ARG A 49 -11.52 3.72 -33.38
N GLY A 50 -12.21 3.75 -32.21
CA GLY A 50 -12.06 2.76 -31.16
C GLY A 50 -10.77 2.90 -30.32
N ARG A 51 -10.03 4.03 -30.44
CA ARG A 51 -8.83 4.28 -29.64
C ARG A 51 -9.23 4.91 -28.32
N PHE A 52 -8.57 4.53 -27.23
CA PHE A 52 -8.72 5.18 -25.94
C PHE A 52 -8.45 6.69 -26.07
N THR A 53 -9.42 7.50 -25.67
CA THR A 53 -9.23 8.94 -25.57
C THR A 53 -9.49 9.34 -24.12
N THR A 54 -8.66 10.23 -23.60
CA THR A 54 -9.05 10.99 -22.43
C THR A 54 -10.22 11.90 -22.83
N LYS A 55 -11.17 12.12 -21.94
CA LYS A 55 -12.21 13.13 -22.16
C LYS A 55 -11.51 14.43 -22.53
N ALA A 56 -11.67 14.86 -23.77
CA ALA A 56 -10.95 16.02 -24.30
C ALA A 56 -11.07 17.20 -23.31
N GLY A 57 -9.95 17.51 -22.63
CA GLY A 57 -9.81 18.66 -21.76
C GLY A 57 -9.78 18.42 -20.24
N SER A 58 -10.04 17.21 -19.71
CA SER A 58 -10.02 17.02 -18.25
C SER A 58 -8.79 16.27 -17.71
N GLY A 59 -8.08 15.52 -18.55
CA GLY A 59 -6.94 14.69 -18.11
C GLY A 59 -7.29 13.67 -17.00
N ALA A 60 -8.57 13.52 -16.68
CA ALA A 60 -9.02 12.65 -15.60
C ALA A 60 -8.84 11.17 -15.98
N PHE A 61 -8.24 10.41 -15.09
CA PHE A 61 -8.16 8.95 -15.21
C PHE A 61 -9.56 8.33 -15.13
N VAL A 62 -9.81 7.37 -16.01
CA VAL A 62 -10.97 6.48 -15.92
C VAL A 62 -10.45 5.06 -16.07
N ARG A 63 -10.66 4.26 -15.03
CA ARG A 63 -10.23 2.86 -15.06
C ARG A 63 -10.94 2.13 -16.19
N PRO A 64 -10.23 1.57 -17.18
CA PRO A 64 -10.86 0.77 -18.22
C PRO A 64 -11.42 -0.52 -17.63
N LYS A 65 -12.52 -1.02 -18.22
CA LYS A 65 -13.01 -2.36 -17.91
C LYS A 65 -11.95 -3.38 -18.30
N GLU A 66 -11.75 -4.40 -17.49
CA GLU A 66 -10.85 -5.51 -17.80
C GLU A 66 -11.23 -6.15 -19.14
N LEU A 67 -10.25 -6.37 -20.00
CA LEU A 67 -10.44 -7.06 -21.27
C LEU A 67 -10.37 -8.57 -21.06
N LEU A 68 -11.51 -9.23 -21.13
CA LEU A 68 -11.60 -10.68 -21.01
C LEU A 68 -11.71 -11.30 -22.39
N LEU A 69 -10.82 -12.24 -22.73
CA LEU A 69 -10.79 -12.87 -24.07
C LEU A 69 -12.14 -13.47 -24.48
N TRP A 70 -12.85 -14.11 -23.54
CA TRP A 70 -14.15 -14.74 -23.81
C TRP A 70 -15.31 -13.74 -23.93
N GLU A 71 -15.13 -12.49 -23.49
CA GLU A 71 -16.10 -11.40 -23.66
C GLU A 71 -15.79 -10.54 -24.89
N PHE A 72 -14.62 -10.72 -25.50
CA PHE A 72 -14.19 -9.90 -26.62
C PHE A 72 -14.90 -10.35 -27.91
N PRO A 73 -15.77 -9.49 -28.52
CA PRO A 73 -16.65 -9.93 -29.59
C PRO A 73 -15.86 -10.26 -30.87
N LYS A 74 -16.16 -11.44 -31.43
CA LYS A 74 -15.67 -11.83 -32.74
C LYS A 74 -16.54 -11.18 -33.84
N LYS A 75 -15.89 -10.61 -34.88
CA LYS A 75 -16.61 -10.02 -36.01
C LYS A 75 -17.06 -11.08 -37.00
N ASP A 76 -18.14 -10.78 -37.73
CA ASP A 76 -18.62 -11.68 -38.77
C ASP A 76 -17.54 -11.95 -39.81
N GLY A 77 -17.30 -13.23 -40.11
CA GLY A 77 -16.28 -13.65 -41.07
C GLY A 77 -14.84 -13.60 -40.56
N GLU A 78 -14.59 -13.14 -39.34
CA GLU A 78 -13.26 -13.07 -38.75
C GLU A 78 -12.71 -14.47 -38.44
N THR A 79 -11.48 -14.77 -38.80
CA THR A 79 -10.79 -15.98 -38.38
C THR A 79 -10.38 -15.90 -36.89
N ASN A 80 -10.14 -17.05 -36.25
CA ASN A 80 -9.63 -17.05 -34.88
C ASN A 80 -8.29 -16.31 -34.74
N LYS A 81 -7.44 -16.37 -35.76
CA LYS A 81 -6.14 -15.69 -35.75
C LYS A 81 -6.30 -14.17 -35.80
N GLU A 82 -7.19 -13.67 -36.63
CA GLU A 82 -7.48 -12.23 -36.76
C GLU A 82 -8.14 -11.70 -35.49
N TRP A 83 -9.09 -12.46 -34.93
CA TRP A 83 -9.73 -12.12 -33.68
C TRP A 83 -8.74 -12.04 -32.52
N LEU A 84 -7.83 -13.04 -32.36
CA LEU A 84 -6.79 -13.04 -31.33
C LEU A 84 -5.83 -11.84 -31.51
N ALA A 85 -5.38 -11.58 -32.71
CA ALA A 85 -4.50 -10.44 -33.00
C ALA A 85 -5.17 -9.09 -32.63
N ARG A 86 -6.49 -8.98 -32.85
CA ARG A 86 -7.24 -7.78 -32.48
C ARG A 86 -7.43 -7.66 -30.98
N PHE A 87 -7.61 -8.77 -30.25
CA PHE A 87 -7.62 -8.80 -28.80
C PHE A 87 -6.28 -8.35 -28.22
N GLU A 88 -5.17 -8.94 -28.68
CA GLU A 88 -3.81 -8.57 -28.26
C GLU A 88 -3.50 -7.09 -28.52
N ALA A 89 -3.94 -6.54 -29.66
CA ALA A 89 -3.78 -5.12 -29.94
C ALA A 89 -4.59 -4.23 -28.97
N ALA A 90 -5.81 -4.63 -28.63
CA ALA A 90 -6.64 -3.90 -27.66
C ALA A 90 -6.05 -3.97 -26.25
N GLU A 91 -5.52 -5.11 -25.84
CA GLU A 91 -4.82 -5.30 -24.56
C GLU A 91 -3.55 -4.42 -24.48
N GLN A 92 -2.76 -4.37 -25.56
CA GLN A 92 -1.59 -3.49 -25.62
C GLN A 92 -1.98 -2.01 -25.52
N GLU A 93 -3.05 -1.58 -26.19
CA GLU A 93 -3.55 -0.20 -26.10
C GLU A 93 -4.03 0.12 -24.69
N GLN A 94 -4.76 -0.79 -24.03
CA GLN A 94 -5.19 -0.64 -22.65
C GLN A 94 -4.01 -0.54 -21.68
N ASN A 95 -3.01 -1.40 -21.86
CA ASN A 95 -1.80 -1.37 -21.04
C ASN A 95 -1.03 -0.06 -21.22
N ALA A 96 -0.88 0.44 -22.44
CA ALA A 96 -0.25 1.72 -22.71
C ALA A 96 -1.01 2.90 -22.08
N TYR A 97 -2.34 2.85 -22.09
CA TYR A 97 -3.17 3.83 -21.40
C TYR A 97 -2.93 3.80 -19.89
N MET A 98 -2.97 2.61 -19.26
CA MET A 98 -2.67 2.45 -17.83
C MET A 98 -1.26 2.94 -17.51
N ASP A 99 -0.26 2.55 -18.30
CA ASP A 99 1.13 2.98 -18.12
C ASP A 99 1.28 4.51 -18.10
N SER A 100 0.49 5.23 -18.91
CA SER A 100 0.55 6.69 -18.94
C SER A 100 0.20 7.36 -17.61
N PHE A 101 -0.49 6.66 -16.69
CA PHE A 101 -0.88 7.16 -15.38
C PHE A 101 -0.05 6.59 -14.23
N TYR A 102 0.40 5.34 -14.33
CA TYR A 102 1.01 4.64 -13.19
C TYR A 102 2.52 4.48 -13.30
N LYS A 103 3.07 4.37 -14.52
CA LYS A 103 4.45 3.94 -14.74
C LYS A 103 5.48 4.81 -14.01
N GLU A 104 5.34 6.13 -14.06
CA GLU A 104 6.28 7.05 -13.40
C GLU A 104 6.33 6.79 -11.89
N SER A 105 5.16 6.69 -11.25
CA SER A 105 5.05 6.48 -9.80
C SER A 105 5.56 5.10 -9.39
N GLU A 106 5.21 4.06 -10.15
CA GLU A 106 5.73 2.70 -9.91
C GLU A 106 7.24 2.62 -10.09
N ASP A 107 7.80 3.26 -11.11
CA ASP A 107 9.25 3.27 -11.35
C ASP A 107 9.99 4.02 -10.21
N ARG A 108 9.40 5.06 -9.63
CA ARG A 108 9.91 5.74 -8.44
C ARG A 108 9.88 4.82 -7.21
N LEU A 109 8.76 4.16 -6.95
CA LEU A 109 8.65 3.19 -5.82
C LEU A 109 9.67 2.07 -5.96
N LYS A 110 9.85 1.51 -7.15
CA LYS A 110 10.82 0.43 -7.43
C LYS A 110 12.27 0.78 -7.13
N GLN A 111 12.65 2.07 -7.13
CA GLN A 111 14.01 2.49 -6.80
C GLN A 111 14.39 2.21 -5.35
N TYR A 112 13.41 2.09 -4.45
CA TYR A 112 13.60 1.87 -3.02
C TYR A 112 13.38 0.42 -2.60
N ILE A 113 12.70 -0.38 -3.43
CA ILE A 113 12.37 -1.78 -3.13
C ILE A 113 13.61 -2.66 -3.33
N GLY A 114 13.75 -3.68 -2.49
CA GLY A 114 14.84 -4.65 -2.55
C GLY A 114 14.78 -5.53 -3.82
N LYS A 115 15.86 -6.27 -4.05
CA LYS A 115 16.04 -7.10 -5.27
C LYS A 115 15.07 -8.29 -5.36
N ASN A 116 14.47 -8.70 -4.26
CA ASN A 116 13.52 -9.83 -4.20
C ASN A 116 12.07 -9.40 -4.39
N SER A 117 11.86 -8.26 -5.04
CA SER A 117 10.56 -7.62 -5.16
C SER A 117 9.47 -8.56 -5.68
N MET A 118 8.36 -8.63 -4.95
CA MET A 118 7.12 -9.21 -5.45
C MET A 118 6.41 -8.22 -6.39
N PRO A 119 5.62 -8.72 -7.34
CA PRO A 119 4.77 -7.86 -8.15
C PRO A 119 3.90 -6.96 -7.25
N MET A 120 3.94 -5.68 -7.48
CA MET A 120 3.03 -4.73 -6.85
C MET A 120 1.71 -4.74 -7.63
N ASN A 121 0.60 -4.97 -6.94
CA ASN A 121 -0.73 -4.92 -7.54
C ASN A 121 -1.38 -3.52 -7.46
N LEU A 122 -0.55 -2.49 -7.34
CA LEU A 122 -1.04 -1.14 -7.06
C LEU A 122 -1.96 -0.61 -8.15
N ARG A 123 -1.59 -0.81 -9.43
CA ARG A 123 -2.38 -0.32 -10.57
C ARG A 123 -3.73 -1.02 -10.71
N ASP A 124 -3.85 -2.24 -10.19
CA ASP A 124 -5.09 -3.01 -10.29
C ASP A 124 -6.09 -2.60 -9.21
N GLU A 125 -5.57 -2.13 -8.06
CA GLU A 125 -6.34 -1.92 -6.86
C GLU A 125 -6.54 -0.44 -6.48
N LEU A 126 -5.62 0.45 -6.87
CA LEU A 126 -5.60 1.84 -6.45
C LEU A 126 -5.83 2.81 -7.61
N GLU A 127 -6.32 4.00 -7.30
CA GLU A 127 -6.35 5.12 -8.24
C GLU A 127 -4.94 5.69 -8.47
N PRO A 128 -4.64 6.26 -9.66
CA PRO A 128 -3.29 6.80 -9.98
C PRO A 128 -2.80 7.85 -8.99
N ASP A 129 -3.72 8.70 -8.50
CA ASP A 129 -3.40 9.73 -7.52
C ASP A 129 -2.88 9.15 -6.21
N VAL A 130 -3.46 8.02 -5.76
CA VAL A 130 -3.02 7.34 -4.54
C VAL A 130 -1.65 6.72 -4.75
N VAL A 131 -1.39 6.09 -5.90
CA VAL A 131 -0.07 5.52 -6.22
C VAL A 131 0.99 6.63 -6.34
N LYS A 132 0.61 7.79 -6.89
CA LYS A 132 1.48 8.97 -6.91
C LYS A 132 1.80 9.47 -5.50
N ASP A 133 0.80 9.54 -4.61
CA ASP A 133 1.00 9.95 -3.22
C ASP A 133 1.93 8.98 -2.48
N LEU A 134 1.80 7.67 -2.70
CA LEU A 134 2.74 6.69 -2.14
C LEU A 134 4.19 6.95 -2.60
N ALA A 135 4.38 7.23 -3.89
CA ALA A 135 5.71 7.55 -4.42
C ALA A 135 6.25 8.87 -3.84
N ASP A 136 5.43 9.93 -3.76
CA ASP A 136 5.80 11.21 -3.18
C ASP A 136 6.18 11.06 -1.69
N ASN A 137 5.42 10.28 -0.92
CA ASN A 137 5.68 10.00 0.48
C ASN A 137 6.98 9.19 0.69
N LEU A 138 7.24 8.19 -0.16
CA LEU A 138 8.48 7.41 -0.08
C LEU A 138 9.70 8.26 -0.45
N ASP A 139 9.61 9.11 -1.48
CA ASP A 139 10.67 10.06 -1.83
C ASP A 139 10.95 11.05 -0.70
N ALA A 140 9.90 11.61 -0.07
CA ALA A 140 10.03 12.50 1.06
C ALA A 140 10.70 11.79 2.26
N PHE A 141 10.28 10.56 2.55
CA PHE A 141 10.87 9.74 3.60
C PHE A 141 12.35 9.43 3.32
N ALA A 142 12.67 8.99 2.11
CA ALA A 142 14.04 8.64 1.70
C ALA A 142 14.98 9.85 1.67
N LYS A 143 14.47 11.06 1.43
CA LYS A 143 15.25 12.30 1.51
C LYS A 143 15.76 12.55 2.93
N VAL A 144 14.98 12.22 3.95
CA VAL A 144 15.33 12.36 5.37
C VAL A 144 16.07 11.14 5.89
N HIS A 145 15.66 9.97 5.46
CA HIS A 145 16.19 8.66 5.87
C HIS A 145 16.61 7.83 4.64
N PRO A 146 17.75 8.12 4.00
CA PRO A 146 18.22 7.41 2.81
C PRO A 146 18.46 5.90 3.05
N GLU A 147 18.60 5.50 4.31
CA GLU A 147 18.75 4.13 4.75
C GLU A 147 17.50 3.28 4.46
N ILE A 148 16.35 3.88 4.16
CA ILE A 148 15.12 3.15 3.81
C ILE A 148 15.27 2.32 2.53
N LYS A 149 16.18 2.69 1.64
CA LYS A 149 16.41 1.99 0.38
C LYS A 149 16.73 0.52 0.61
N GLY A 150 15.92 -0.38 0.10
CA GLY A 150 16.03 -1.82 0.30
C GLY A 150 15.65 -2.31 1.72
N ALA A 151 14.89 -1.51 2.47
CA ALA A 151 14.29 -1.95 3.74
C ALA A 151 13.00 -2.75 3.52
N ILE A 152 12.36 -2.56 2.38
CA ILE A 152 11.15 -3.28 1.95
C ILE A 152 11.40 -3.99 0.63
N ASP A 153 10.78 -5.14 0.45
CA ASP A 153 10.84 -5.96 -0.76
C ASP A 153 9.55 -5.87 -1.58
N PHE A 154 8.46 -5.41 -0.99
CA PHE A 154 7.20 -5.20 -1.69
C PHE A 154 6.32 -4.13 -1.03
N ILE A 155 5.43 -3.57 -1.83
CA ILE A 155 4.24 -2.82 -1.41
C ILE A 155 3.07 -3.46 -2.14
N ARG A 156 2.03 -3.86 -1.41
CA ARG A 156 0.84 -4.46 -2.01
C ARG A 156 -0.44 -3.99 -1.34
N VAL A 157 -1.54 -4.11 -2.05
CA VAL A 157 -2.88 -3.88 -1.53
C VAL A 157 -3.49 -5.23 -1.18
N ASP A 158 -4.12 -5.30 0.00
CA ASP A 158 -4.76 -6.52 0.48
C ASP A 158 -6.03 -6.20 1.28
N ASP A 159 -6.88 -7.18 1.49
CA ASP A 159 -8.06 -7.08 2.35
C ASP A 159 -7.64 -7.30 3.81
N LEU A 160 -7.16 -6.23 4.45
CA LEU A 160 -6.80 -6.26 5.86
C LEU A 160 -8.02 -6.12 6.77
N ARG A 161 -7.81 -6.36 8.08
CA ARG A 161 -8.87 -6.09 9.07
C ARG A 161 -9.30 -4.62 9.01
N HIS A 162 -10.58 -4.36 9.22
CA HIS A 162 -11.15 -3.00 9.18
C HIS A 162 -10.55 -2.03 10.20
N THR A 163 -9.80 -2.51 11.20
CA THR A 163 -9.08 -1.67 12.18
C THR A 163 -7.65 -1.34 11.76
N THR A 164 -7.17 -1.88 10.62
CA THR A 164 -5.80 -1.72 10.14
C THR A 164 -5.83 -0.92 8.84
N VAL A 165 -5.23 0.27 8.81
CA VAL A 165 -5.14 1.10 7.60
C VAL A 165 -4.00 0.63 6.70
N ALA A 166 -2.84 0.38 7.28
CA ALA A 166 -1.68 -0.24 6.66
C ALA A 166 -0.95 -1.10 7.70
N GLN A 167 -0.01 -1.93 7.26
CA GLN A 167 0.87 -2.65 8.17
C GLN A 167 2.21 -2.99 7.51
N PHE A 168 3.29 -2.84 8.27
CA PHE A 168 4.57 -3.44 7.94
C PHE A 168 4.58 -4.91 8.34
N CYS A 169 5.01 -5.78 7.44
CA CYS A 169 5.05 -7.21 7.68
C CYS A 169 6.42 -7.82 7.33
N ILE A 170 6.82 -8.81 8.12
CA ILE A 170 8.02 -9.62 7.89
C ILE A 170 7.54 -11.01 7.46
N THR A 171 7.74 -11.35 6.19
CA THR A 171 7.34 -12.65 5.66
C THR A 171 8.60 -13.47 5.36
N GLY A 172 8.73 -14.63 6.02
CA GLY A 172 9.96 -15.43 5.97
C GLY A 172 10.42 -15.82 4.55
N ASN A 173 9.48 -15.98 3.60
CA ASN A 173 9.76 -16.39 2.23
C ASN A 173 9.79 -15.26 1.21
N HIS A 174 9.19 -14.10 1.53
CA HIS A 174 8.98 -13.00 0.58
C HIS A 174 9.67 -11.69 1.00
N GLY A 175 10.40 -11.71 2.12
CA GLY A 175 11.07 -10.52 2.65
C GLY A 175 10.14 -9.62 3.46
N ASN A 176 10.54 -8.38 3.61
CA ASN A 176 9.81 -7.37 4.38
C ASN A 176 8.96 -6.51 3.45
N GLY A 177 7.77 -6.13 3.86
CA GLY A 177 6.93 -5.30 3.00
C GLY A 177 5.88 -4.51 3.71
N ILE A 178 5.17 -3.70 2.93
CA ILE A 178 4.04 -2.92 3.41
C ILE A 178 2.78 -3.39 2.70
N GLU A 179 1.78 -3.71 3.50
CA GLU A 179 0.43 -4.05 3.04
C GLU A 179 -0.49 -2.86 3.33
N LEU A 180 -1.20 -2.44 2.29
CA LEU A 180 -2.15 -1.34 2.31
C LEU A 180 -3.56 -1.91 2.31
N ASN A 181 -4.41 -1.46 3.22
CA ASN A 181 -5.78 -1.93 3.27
C ASN A 181 -6.60 -1.36 2.11
N LYS A 182 -7.09 -2.24 1.23
CA LYS A 182 -7.92 -1.90 0.08
C LYS A 182 -9.11 -1.00 0.46
N GLN A 183 -9.73 -1.24 1.61
CA GLN A 183 -10.87 -0.45 2.06
C GLN A 183 -10.55 1.04 2.19
N TYR A 184 -9.35 1.38 2.65
CA TYR A 184 -8.95 2.76 2.93
C TYR A 184 -8.16 3.39 1.79
N TYR A 185 -7.29 2.62 1.13
CA TYR A 185 -6.44 3.11 0.04
C TYR A 185 -7.10 3.13 -1.33
N LYS A 186 -8.34 2.63 -1.49
CA LYS A 186 -9.05 2.63 -2.78
C LYS A 186 -9.13 4.00 -3.43
N ASP A 187 -9.23 5.07 -2.63
CA ASP A 187 -9.25 6.45 -3.10
C ASP A 187 -8.75 7.42 -2.01
N ARG A 188 -8.20 8.56 -2.46
CA ARG A 188 -7.66 9.62 -1.60
C ARG A 188 -8.70 10.18 -0.61
N LYS A 189 -9.97 10.26 -1.00
CA LYS A 189 -11.02 10.83 -0.15
C LYS A 189 -11.23 9.98 1.09
N THR A 190 -11.29 8.68 0.93
CA THR A 190 -11.44 7.73 2.06
C THR A 190 -10.29 7.84 3.04
N LEU A 191 -9.04 7.91 2.55
CA LEU A 191 -7.87 8.12 3.43
C LEU A 191 -7.95 9.43 4.21
N LYS A 192 -8.35 10.53 3.57
CA LYS A 192 -8.51 11.84 4.24
C LYS A 192 -9.58 11.82 5.32
N GLU A 193 -10.70 11.13 5.07
CA GLU A 193 -11.78 11.04 6.05
C GLU A 193 -11.34 10.28 7.31
N ILE A 194 -10.63 9.16 7.16
CA ILE A 194 -10.07 8.41 8.29
C ILE A 194 -9.04 9.24 9.02
N HIS A 195 -8.09 9.83 8.29
CA HIS A 195 -7.05 10.66 8.88
C HIS A 195 -7.62 11.82 9.72
N LYS A 196 -8.66 12.47 9.22
CA LYS A 196 -9.36 13.52 9.95
C LYS A 196 -9.92 13.02 11.29
N LEU A 197 -10.54 11.84 11.32
CA LEU A 197 -11.05 11.24 12.56
C LEU A 197 -9.93 10.93 13.56
N ASP A 198 -8.79 10.45 13.08
CA ASP A 198 -7.63 10.16 13.93
C ASP A 198 -7.02 11.43 14.52
N LEU A 199 -6.97 12.51 13.77
CA LEU A 199 -6.55 13.82 14.29
C LEU A 199 -7.52 14.35 15.37
N GLU A 200 -8.82 14.27 15.14
CA GLU A 200 -9.84 14.72 16.11
C GLU A 200 -9.76 13.98 17.44
N THR A 201 -9.31 12.72 17.42
CA THR A 201 -9.18 11.87 18.63
C THR A 201 -7.78 11.83 19.22
N ASN A 202 -6.82 12.50 18.63
CA ASN A 202 -5.39 12.37 18.94
C ASN A 202 -4.93 10.90 18.95
N PHE A 203 -5.51 10.08 18.07
CA PHE A 203 -5.14 8.68 17.97
C PHE A 203 -3.78 8.54 17.31
N HIS A 204 -3.56 9.24 16.19
CA HIS A 204 -2.27 9.40 15.52
C HIS A 204 -1.71 10.82 15.70
N THR A 205 -0.49 11.04 15.17
CA THR A 205 0.25 12.30 15.32
C THR A 205 -0.48 13.48 14.67
N GLN A 206 -0.38 14.65 15.32
CA GLN A 206 -1.02 15.88 14.89
C GLN A 206 -0.16 16.65 13.87
N GLY A 207 -0.82 17.47 13.04
CA GLY A 207 -0.12 18.32 12.07
C GLY A 207 0.44 17.59 10.86
N THR A 208 -0.05 16.37 10.62
CA THR A 208 0.29 15.49 9.48
C THR A 208 -0.83 15.48 8.44
N ASP A 209 -0.58 14.86 7.29
CA ASP A 209 -1.59 14.49 6.29
C ASP A 209 -1.78 12.96 6.22
N GLU A 210 -2.65 12.50 5.34
CA GLU A 210 -2.97 11.09 5.17
C GLU A 210 -1.77 10.21 4.76
N GLY A 211 -0.70 10.79 4.27
CA GLY A 211 0.56 10.08 3.96
C GLY A 211 1.25 9.51 5.18
N GLN A 212 0.91 10.03 6.37
CA GLN A 212 1.49 9.54 7.62
C GLN A 212 1.29 8.03 7.83
N TYR A 213 0.17 7.43 7.43
CA TYR A 213 -0.02 5.99 7.60
C TYR A 213 1.04 5.16 6.86
N PHE A 214 1.33 5.53 5.63
CA PHE A 214 2.37 4.87 4.86
C PHE A 214 3.77 5.16 5.43
N GLN A 215 4.03 6.38 5.86
CA GLN A 215 5.33 6.76 6.45
C GLN A 215 5.54 6.13 7.83
N HIS A 216 4.48 5.85 8.58
CA HIS A 216 4.52 5.07 9.81
C HIS A 216 5.04 3.65 9.55
N GLU A 217 4.53 2.98 8.52
CA GLU A 217 5.00 1.64 8.14
C GLU A 217 6.44 1.66 7.58
N LEU A 218 6.82 2.73 6.87
CA LEU A 218 8.21 2.94 6.46
C LEU A 218 9.14 3.12 7.67
N ALA A 219 8.68 3.73 8.75
CA ALA A 219 9.47 3.86 9.97
C ALA A 219 9.70 2.51 10.66
N HIS A 220 8.70 1.62 10.69
CA HIS A 220 8.90 0.24 11.13
C HIS A 220 9.93 -0.50 10.26
N ALA A 221 9.84 -0.36 8.94
CA ALA A 221 10.81 -0.96 8.02
C ALA A 221 12.24 -0.41 8.23
N LEU A 222 12.36 0.89 8.46
CA LEU A 222 13.62 1.56 8.76
C LEU A 222 14.24 1.01 10.05
N ASN A 223 13.45 0.94 11.14
CA ASN A 223 13.91 0.40 12.42
C ASN A 223 14.41 -1.04 12.28
N GLU A 224 13.60 -1.92 11.67
CA GLU A 224 13.96 -3.33 11.48
C GLU A 224 15.23 -3.49 10.64
N LYS A 225 15.38 -2.68 9.60
CA LYS A 225 16.60 -2.68 8.79
C LYS A 225 17.81 -2.25 9.59
N MET A 226 17.72 -1.13 10.34
CA MET A 226 18.88 -0.63 11.09
C MET A 226 19.27 -1.53 12.24
N ASP A 227 18.31 -2.09 12.98
CA ASP A 227 18.56 -3.12 13.97
C ASP A 227 19.28 -4.33 13.36
N SER A 228 18.83 -4.79 12.18
CA SER A 228 19.42 -5.93 11.47
C SER A 228 20.82 -5.63 10.96
N VAL A 229 21.10 -4.43 10.43
CA VAL A 229 22.42 -4.03 9.94
C VAL A 229 23.42 -3.96 11.09
N LEU A 230 23.05 -3.35 12.20
CA LEU A 230 23.92 -3.25 13.38
C LEU A 230 24.19 -4.63 14.00
N PHE A 231 23.16 -5.48 14.07
CA PHE A 231 23.33 -6.87 14.52
C PHE A 231 24.29 -7.67 13.62
N GLN A 232 24.16 -7.54 12.29
CA GLN A 232 25.04 -8.24 11.33
C GLN A 232 26.49 -7.75 11.40
N LYS A 233 26.69 -6.49 11.78
CA LYS A 233 28.03 -5.92 11.98
C LYS A 233 28.70 -6.40 13.27
N GLY A 234 28.02 -7.17 14.12
CA GLY A 234 28.61 -7.85 15.28
C GLY A 234 28.33 -7.18 16.63
N LEU A 235 27.36 -6.26 16.71
CA LEU A 235 26.86 -5.84 18.02
C LEU A 235 26.24 -7.04 18.72
N ASP A 236 26.84 -7.42 19.86
CA ASP A 236 26.58 -8.67 20.55
C ASP A 236 25.13 -8.81 21.01
N VAL A 237 24.70 -10.05 20.98
CA VAL A 237 23.37 -10.45 21.48
C VAL A 237 23.49 -10.68 22.97
N ALA A 238 22.89 -9.84 23.80
CA ALA A 238 22.74 -10.15 25.22
C ALA A 238 21.86 -11.39 25.40
N PHE A 239 22.40 -12.33 26.15
CA PHE A 239 21.65 -13.49 26.60
C PHE A 239 21.02 -13.13 27.96
N LYS A 240 19.70 -12.91 28.01
CA LYS A 240 18.98 -12.90 29.29
C LYS A 240 18.50 -14.31 29.59
N PRO A 241 18.90 -14.92 30.74
CA PRO A 241 18.33 -16.18 31.16
C PRO A 241 16.84 -15.94 31.47
N THR A 242 15.95 -16.58 30.72
CA THR A 242 14.54 -16.71 31.05
C THR A 242 14.34 -18.06 31.71
N GLY A 243 13.40 -18.20 32.65
CA GLY A 243 13.22 -19.40 33.48
C GLY A 243 13.11 -20.74 32.73
N ASN A 244 13.01 -20.75 31.39
CA ASN A 244 12.88 -21.94 30.55
C ASN A 244 13.97 -22.02 29.46
N GLY A 245 15.07 -21.29 29.57
CA GLY A 245 16.15 -21.31 28.58
C GLY A 245 16.77 -19.94 28.35
N VAL A 246 17.83 -19.93 27.52
CA VAL A 246 18.51 -18.70 27.12
C VAL A 246 17.83 -18.16 25.87
N ASN A 247 17.03 -17.10 26.02
CA ASN A 247 16.53 -16.38 24.88
C ASN A 247 17.60 -15.41 24.36
N LYS A 248 17.93 -15.54 23.09
CA LYS A 248 18.77 -14.60 22.38
C LYS A 248 17.97 -13.29 22.21
N LEU A 249 18.24 -12.29 23.06
CA LEU A 249 17.73 -10.95 22.82
C LEU A 249 18.72 -10.24 21.90
N ARG A 250 18.25 -9.68 20.82
CA ARG A 250 19.05 -8.70 20.08
C ARG A 250 19.34 -7.54 21.00
N ASP A 251 20.60 -7.23 21.28
CA ASP A 251 20.99 -6.03 22.04
C ASP A 251 20.67 -4.75 21.29
N VAL A 252 20.46 -4.87 19.98
CA VAL A 252 20.09 -3.74 19.13
C VAL A 252 18.57 -3.66 19.06
N ASN A 253 18.02 -2.68 19.75
CA ASN A 253 16.61 -2.30 19.66
C ASN A 253 16.53 -0.78 19.79
N LEU A 254 16.81 -0.11 18.67
CA LEU A 254 16.91 1.34 18.63
C LEU A 254 15.60 2.04 19.08
N ALA A 255 14.46 1.50 18.67
CA ALA A 255 13.16 2.01 19.10
C ALA A 255 12.98 1.92 20.62
N GLN A 256 13.39 0.81 21.25
CA GLN A 256 13.26 0.62 22.69
C GLN A 256 14.18 1.57 23.47
N GLU A 257 15.42 1.75 23.02
CA GLU A 257 16.35 2.66 23.69
C GLU A 257 15.84 4.12 23.68
N LEU A 258 15.27 4.56 22.57
CA LEU A 258 14.67 5.91 22.45
C LEU A 258 13.41 6.03 23.30
N TYR A 259 12.55 4.99 23.30
CA TYR A 259 11.33 4.96 24.08
C TYR A 259 11.64 5.02 25.59
N ASP A 260 12.56 4.19 26.08
CA ASP A 260 12.90 4.10 27.50
C ASP A 260 13.42 5.45 28.02
N LYS A 261 14.23 6.14 27.22
CA LYS A 261 14.72 7.48 27.57
C LYS A 261 13.57 8.47 27.72
N VAL A 262 12.68 8.55 26.74
CA VAL A 262 11.53 9.49 26.77
C VAL A 262 10.53 9.09 27.85
N TYR A 263 10.27 7.79 28.01
CA TYR A 263 9.37 7.28 29.03
C TYR A 263 9.84 7.60 30.45
N ALA A 264 11.15 7.52 30.71
CA ALA A 264 11.73 7.91 31.98
C ALA A 264 11.53 9.39 32.33
N GLU A 265 11.49 10.25 31.33
CA GLU A 265 11.34 11.70 31.49
C GLU A 265 9.86 12.14 31.56
N GLN A 266 8.99 11.55 30.75
CA GLN A 266 7.64 12.06 30.48
C GLN A 266 6.51 11.09 30.89
N GLY A 267 6.80 9.79 31.01
CA GLY A 267 5.79 8.76 31.24
C GLY A 267 4.80 8.60 30.09
N THR A 268 3.81 7.73 30.29
CA THR A 268 2.79 7.44 29.28
C THR A 268 1.97 8.67 28.91
N ASP A 269 1.55 9.46 29.90
CA ASP A 269 0.71 10.66 29.66
C ASP A 269 1.46 11.72 28.87
N GLY A 270 2.75 11.91 29.14
CA GLY A 270 3.59 12.83 28.38
C GLY A 270 3.75 12.40 26.92
N ILE A 271 3.94 11.13 26.67
CA ILE A 271 3.99 10.56 25.30
C ILE A 271 2.64 10.76 24.61
N ALA A 272 1.53 10.45 25.26
CA ALA A 272 0.20 10.62 24.68
C ALA A 272 -0.09 12.08 24.27
N VAL A 273 0.36 13.06 25.06
CA VAL A 273 0.16 14.48 24.78
C VAL A 273 1.12 14.98 23.71
N ASN A 274 2.40 14.62 23.79
CA ASN A 274 3.47 15.18 22.96
C ASN A 274 3.67 14.42 21.63
N VAL A 275 3.12 13.23 21.46
CA VAL A 275 3.14 12.45 20.23
C VAL A 275 1.72 12.04 19.84
N SER A 276 1.20 10.93 20.40
CA SER A 276 -0.15 10.43 20.09
C SER A 276 -0.55 9.36 21.10
N ARG A 277 -1.84 9.03 21.13
CA ARG A 277 -2.32 7.89 21.92
C ARG A 277 -1.76 6.57 21.40
N TYR A 278 -1.60 6.44 20.08
CA TYR A 278 -1.05 5.24 19.45
C TYR A 278 0.42 5.01 19.83
N ALA A 279 1.21 6.07 19.98
CA ALA A 279 2.60 6.03 20.44
C ALA A 279 2.77 5.42 21.85
N THR A 280 1.71 5.33 22.66
CA THR A 280 1.80 4.76 24.00
C THR A 280 1.69 3.23 24.03
N ILE A 281 1.38 2.57 22.93
CA ILE A 281 1.15 1.13 22.87
C ILE A 281 2.45 0.35 23.13
N ASN A 282 3.52 0.72 22.47
CA ASN A 282 4.85 0.12 22.64
C ASN A 282 5.94 0.99 21.99
N ALA A 283 7.19 0.63 22.20
CA ALA A 283 8.34 1.37 21.68
C ALA A 283 8.39 1.46 20.16
N LYS A 284 7.94 0.45 19.42
CA LYS A 284 7.93 0.46 17.95
C LYS A 284 6.91 1.46 17.41
N GLU A 285 5.70 1.50 18.01
CA GLU A 285 4.67 2.46 17.63
C GLU A 285 5.08 3.90 17.99
N PHE A 286 5.67 4.09 19.17
CA PHE A 286 6.24 5.39 19.57
C PHE A 286 7.27 5.88 18.53
N PHE A 287 8.21 5.03 18.17
CA PHE A 287 9.22 5.35 17.18
C PHE A 287 8.60 5.69 15.83
N ALA A 288 7.68 4.83 15.35
CA ALA A 288 7.04 5.00 14.05
C ALA A 288 6.22 6.31 13.99
N GLU A 289 5.47 6.65 15.03
CA GLU A 289 4.73 7.91 15.13
C GLU A 289 5.68 9.12 15.11
N CYS A 290 6.77 9.09 15.88
CA CYS A 290 7.73 10.19 15.90
C CYS A 290 8.42 10.39 14.55
N ILE A 291 8.87 9.31 13.90
CA ILE A 291 9.54 9.39 12.61
C ILE A 291 8.56 9.83 11.52
N ALA A 292 7.36 9.27 11.48
CA ALA A 292 6.33 9.68 10.51
C ALA A 292 6.01 11.17 10.63
N GLU A 293 5.77 11.66 11.86
CA GLU A 293 5.53 13.08 12.09
C GLU A 293 6.72 13.95 11.65
N SER A 294 7.95 13.53 11.97
CA SER A 294 9.16 14.29 11.61
C SER A 294 9.38 14.45 10.11
N VAL A 295 8.84 13.53 9.33
CA VAL A 295 8.92 13.55 7.85
C VAL A 295 7.71 14.24 7.24
N ASN A 296 6.50 13.92 7.73
CA ASN A 296 5.24 14.33 7.13
C ASN A 296 4.85 15.78 7.52
N SER A 297 5.08 16.14 8.79
CA SER A 297 4.69 17.47 9.25
C SER A 297 5.67 18.55 8.80
N PRO A 298 5.18 19.67 8.24
CA PRO A 298 6.05 20.82 7.96
C PRO A 298 6.57 21.50 9.24
N ASN A 299 5.92 21.25 10.39
CA ASN A 299 6.29 21.76 11.70
C ASN A 299 6.15 20.63 12.75
N PRO A 300 7.05 19.65 12.75
CA PRO A 300 6.96 18.53 13.68
C PRO A 300 7.08 19.03 15.11
N ARG A 301 6.34 18.39 16.03
CA ARG A 301 6.42 18.73 17.45
C ARG A 301 7.83 18.48 17.98
N PRO A 302 8.24 19.21 19.03
CA PRO A 302 9.62 19.13 19.56
C PRO A 302 10.07 17.71 19.88
N LEU A 303 9.20 16.87 20.44
CA LEU A 303 9.54 15.51 20.79
C LEU A 303 9.76 14.62 19.55
N ALA A 304 8.91 14.71 18.54
CA ALA A 304 9.09 13.97 17.28
C ALA A 304 10.41 14.37 16.57
N ALA A 305 10.68 15.67 16.49
CA ALA A 305 11.92 16.17 15.92
C ALA A 305 13.17 15.72 16.73
N GLN A 306 13.06 15.71 18.06
CA GLN A 306 14.12 15.22 18.96
C GLN A 306 14.40 13.73 18.73
N VAL A 307 13.37 12.89 18.74
CA VAL A 307 13.52 11.44 18.52
C VAL A 307 14.14 11.14 17.15
N ALA A 308 13.70 11.83 16.09
CA ALA A 308 14.29 11.65 14.76
C ALA A 308 15.79 12.05 14.71
N LYS A 309 16.19 13.09 15.44
CA LYS A 309 17.58 13.47 15.56
C LYS A 309 18.38 12.44 16.37
N GLU A 310 17.88 12.06 17.54
CA GLU A 310 18.53 11.09 18.43
C GLU A 310 18.67 9.70 17.78
N PHE A 311 17.72 9.30 16.95
CA PHE A 311 17.83 8.05 16.17
C PHE A 311 19.10 8.05 15.31
N LYS A 312 19.38 9.13 14.58
CA LYS A 312 20.59 9.24 13.75
C LYS A 312 21.86 9.27 14.59
N GLU A 313 21.81 9.92 15.74
CA GLU A 313 22.95 9.97 16.69
C GLU A 313 23.21 8.61 17.31
N LEU A 314 22.15 7.87 17.66
CA LEU A 314 22.24 6.52 18.23
C LEU A 314 22.85 5.52 17.24
N ILE A 315 22.43 5.54 15.97
CA ILE A 315 23.04 4.73 14.92
C ILE A 315 24.55 4.98 14.85
N LYS A 316 24.97 6.26 14.76
CA LYS A 316 26.38 6.61 14.68
C LYS A 316 27.17 6.17 15.92
N ALA A 317 26.58 6.32 17.11
CA ALA A 317 27.22 5.87 18.35
C ALA A 317 27.40 4.33 18.37
N LYS A 318 26.39 3.58 17.91
CA LYS A 318 26.45 2.11 17.80
C LYS A 318 27.49 1.68 16.74
N GLU A 319 27.58 2.38 15.62
CA GLU A 319 28.61 2.09 14.60
C GLU A 319 30.01 2.35 15.10
N ALA A 320 30.24 3.42 15.85
CA ALA A 320 31.54 3.72 16.45
C ALA A 320 32.04 2.62 17.40
N LEU A 321 31.14 1.98 18.16
CA LEU A 321 31.49 0.84 19.02
C LEU A 321 31.94 -0.41 18.27
N LEU A 322 31.69 -0.47 16.96
CA LEU A 322 32.10 -1.59 16.12
C LEU A 322 33.49 -1.40 15.50
N GLU A 323 34.04 -0.18 15.56
CA GLU A 323 35.35 0.19 15.03
C GLU A 323 36.45 0.11 16.11
N GLU A 324 36.08 -0.02 17.40
CA GLU A 324 36.99 -0.24 18.54
C GLU A 324 37.26 -1.72 18.77
#